data_c119d073df6b94bde05263157d40575a
#
_entry.id   c119d073df6b94bde05263157d40575a
#
_cell.length_a   1.000
_cell.length_b   1.000
_cell.length_c   1.000
_cell.angle_alpha   90.00
_cell.angle_beta   90.00
_cell.angle_gamma   90.00
#
_symmetry.space_group_name_H-M   'P 1'
#
loop_
_entity.id
_entity.type
_entity.pdbx_description
1 polymer ?
#
loop_
_entity_poly.entity_id
_entity_poly.type
_entity_poly.pdbx_seq_one_letter_code
_entity_poly.pdbx_strand_id
1 'polypeptide(L)'
;MNKLQEKASELLKEGIVKLIIGFEQGNNKVRPFFCEKPEDTNKLIYSDDCTTNNAVYLTKKELTSNDKIAIIATYKEVASIIQLNKENQIKKENLIVLTVDKDGNVTELSSFEEMEKFCTENTPSPNPVVTALIEKIDKMSREERWAYWKSELDKCIRCYACRAACPLCYCNRCISEVNCPQWLDPWKSTLSNIEWQINRVMHMSGRCTGCGACAMACPLDLPIGILTKKMSTDIKKMLGEGEGGNVLATFNPNDKENFIH
;
A
#
# COMPACT_ATOMS: atom_id res chain seq x y z
N MET A 1 -5.80 -24.10 -18.71
CA MET A 1 -5.27 -22.80 -18.20
C MET A 1 -6.37 -21.77 -18.36
N ASN A 2 -6.47 -20.84 -17.43
CA ASN A 2 -7.36 -19.69 -17.60
C ASN A 2 -6.63 -18.55 -18.36
N LYS A 3 -7.37 -17.52 -18.81
CA LYS A 3 -6.82 -16.41 -19.61
C LYS A 3 -5.62 -15.72 -18.94
N LEU A 4 -5.64 -15.59 -17.58
CA LEU A 4 -4.54 -15.02 -16.83
C LEU A 4 -3.27 -15.85 -16.95
N GLN A 5 -3.39 -17.17 -16.77
CA GLN A 5 -2.26 -18.10 -16.86
C GLN A 5 -1.69 -18.18 -18.29
N GLU A 6 -2.56 -18.08 -19.30
CA GLU A 6 -2.16 -18.04 -20.71
C GLU A 6 -1.36 -16.75 -21.00
N LYS A 7 -1.91 -15.59 -20.63
CA LYS A 7 -1.21 -14.31 -20.81
C LYS A 7 0.12 -14.26 -20.05
N ALA A 8 0.15 -14.76 -18.82
CA ALA A 8 1.38 -14.85 -18.02
C ALA A 8 2.42 -15.76 -18.69
N SER A 9 2.00 -16.93 -19.22
CA SER A 9 2.89 -17.85 -19.92
C SER A 9 3.47 -17.24 -21.19
N GLU A 10 2.65 -16.50 -21.95
CA GLU A 10 3.09 -15.77 -23.15
C GLU A 10 4.20 -14.77 -22.80
N LEU A 11 3.96 -13.88 -21.82
CA LEU A 11 4.92 -12.85 -21.43
C LEU A 11 6.28 -13.42 -20.98
N LEU A 12 6.26 -14.54 -20.26
CA LEU A 12 7.50 -15.21 -19.82
C LEU A 12 8.21 -15.96 -20.97
N LYS A 13 7.46 -16.65 -21.84
CA LYS A 13 8.04 -17.40 -22.99
C LYS A 13 8.69 -16.47 -24.00
N GLU A 14 8.09 -15.33 -24.25
CA GLU A 14 8.61 -14.32 -25.18
C GLU A 14 9.73 -13.48 -24.57
N GLY A 15 10.04 -13.68 -23.29
CA GLY A 15 11.05 -12.91 -22.56
C GLY A 15 10.72 -11.43 -22.41
N ILE A 16 9.43 -11.08 -22.54
CA ILE A 16 8.96 -9.69 -22.36
C ILE A 16 9.14 -9.26 -20.91
N VAL A 17 8.91 -10.18 -19.97
CA VAL A 17 9.13 -9.99 -18.54
C VAL A 17 9.98 -11.12 -17.98
N LYS A 18 10.78 -10.81 -16.98
CA LYS A 18 11.58 -11.78 -16.23
C LYS A 18 10.80 -12.41 -15.08
N LEU A 19 9.86 -11.67 -14.51
CA LEU A 19 9.15 -12.03 -13.30
C LEU A 19 7.71 -11.54 -13.39
N ILE A 20 6.78 -12.35 -12.90
CA ILE A 20 5.39 -11.96 -12.67
C ILE A 20 5.10 -12.04 -11.18
N ILE A 21 4.75 -10.91 -10.59
CA ILE A 21 4.30 -10.83 -9.19
C ILE A 21 2.79 -11.02 -9.17
N GLY A 22 2.34 -12.09 -8.55
CA GLY A 22 0.92 -12.44 -8.49
C GLY A 22 0.55 -13.13 -7.19
N PHE A 23 -0.41 -14.02 -7.26
CA PHE A 23 -0.94 -14.73 -6.11
C PHE A 23 -0.98 -16.22 -6.42
N GLU A 24 -0.76 -17.05 -5.40
CA GLU A 24 -0.98 -18.49 -5.44
C GLU A 24 -1.77 -18.97 -4.23
N GLN A 25 -2.36 -20.16 -4.34
CA GLN A 25 -2.99 -20.82 -3.23
C GLN A 25 -1.93 -21.38 -2.26
N GLY A 26 -1.89 -20.86 -1.05
CA GLY A 26 -1.11 -21.44 0.05
C GLY A 26 -1.92 -22.51 0.81
N ASN A 27 -1.35 -23.04 1.89
CA ASN A 27 -2.01 -24.09 2.66
C ASN A 27 -3.35 -23.64 3.27
N ASN A 28 -3.42 -22.43 3.81
CA ASN A 28 -4.62 -21.91 4.47
C ASN A 28 -5.12 -20.58 3.89
N LYS A 29 -4.28 -19.86 3.18
CA LYS A 29 -4.58 -18.51 2.64
C LYS A 29 -3.88 -18.32 1.30
N VAL A 30 -4.43 -17.45 0.49
CA VAL A 30 -3.76 -16.92 -0.68
C VAL A 30 -2.52 -16.13 -0.24
N ARG A 31 -1.43 -16.30 -0.97
CA ARG A 31 -0.16 -15.64 -0.68
C ARG A 31 0.47 -15.03 -1.94
N PRO A 32 1.38 -14.07 -1.79
CA PRO A 32 2.18 -13.58 -2.91
C PRO A 32 2.95 -14.71 -3.59
N PHE A 33 3.02 -14.65 -4.92
CA PHE A 33 3.75 -15.62 -5.74
C PHE A 33 4.61 -14.88 -6.78
N PHE A 34 5.85 -15.34 -6.90
CA PHE A 34 6.84 -14.78 -7.80
C PHE A 34 7.11 -15.82 -8.90
N CYS A 35 6.45 -15.63 -10.05
CA CYS A 35 6.49 -16.57 -11.16
C CYS A 35 7.59 -16.15 -12.16
N GLU A 36 8.66 -16.94 -12.23
CA GLU A 36 9.79 -16.72 -13.13
C GLU A 36 9.78 -17.67 -14.33
N LYS A 37 9.02 -18.76 -14.25
CA LYS A 37 9.01 -19.81 -15.25
C LYS A 37 7.65 -20.00 -15.89
N PRO A 38 7.58 -20.19 -17.22
CA PRO A 38 6.29 -20.40 -17.90
C PRO A 38 5.51 -21.62 -17.41
N GLU A 39 6.17 -22.69 -16.97
CA GLU A 39 5.55 -23.89 -16.42
C GLU A 39 4.86 -23.68 -15.07
N ASP A 40 5.27 -22.66 -14.31
CA ASP A 40 4.71 -22.34 -13.00
C ASP A 40 3.49 -21.41 -13.07
N THR A 41 3.14 -20.90 -14.25
CA THR A 41 2.00 -19.98 -14.41
C THR A 41 0.66 -20.60 -14.06
N ASN A 42 0.57 -21.94 -14.07
CA ASN A 42 -0.60 -22.69 -13.63
C ASN A 42 -0.95 -22.49 -12.14
N LYS A 43 0.01 -22.02 -11.33
CA LYS A 43 -0.17 -21.68 -9.91
C LYS A 43 -0.78 -20.32 -9.70
N LEU A 44 -0.73 -19.44 -10.71
CA LEU A 44 -1.28 -18.11 -10.64
C LEU A 44 -2.81 -18.16 -10.49
N ILE A 45 -3.30 -17.45 -9.49
CA ILE A 45 -4.73 -17.28 -9.22
C ILE A 45 -5.10 -15.80 -9.09
N TYR A 46 -6.39 -15.53 -9.27
CA TYR A 46 -7.01 -14.25 -9.00
C TYR A 46 -8.41 -14.49 -8.42
N SER A 47 -8.66 -13.99 -7.22
CA SER A 47 -9.93 -14.15 -6.50
C SER A 47 -10.08 -13.04 -5.46
N ASP A 48 -11.24 -12.97 -4.83
CA ASP A 48 -11.52 -12.03 -3.73
C ASP A 48 -10.62 -12.27 -2.50
N ASP A 49 -10.02 -13.47 -2.39
CA ASP A 49 -9.05 -13.81 -1.34
C ASP A 49 -7.65 -13.23 -1.57
N CYS A 50 -7.40 -12.60 -2.72
CA CYS A 50 -6.17 -11.87 -3.02
C CYS A 50 -6.14 -10.55 -2.23
N THR A 51 -5.90 -10.62 -0.93
CA THR A 51 -6.05 -9.49 -0.01
C THR A 51 -4.76 -8.73 0.29
N THR A 52 -3.58 -9.34 0.10
CA THR A 52 -2.28 -8.67 0.27
C THR A 52 -2.08 -7.62 -0.83
N ASN A 53 -1.33 -6.56 -0.53
CA ASN A 53 -0.98 -5.56 -1.54
C ASN A 53 0.43 -5.84 -2.07
N ASN A 54 0.50 -6.51 -3.20
CA ASN A 54 1.77 -6.95 -3.80
C ASN A 54 2.60 -5.80 -4.41
N ALA A 55 2.05 -4.58 -4.52
CA ALA A 55 2.84 -3.41 -4.92
C ALA A 55 3.99 -3.11 -3.95
N VAL A 56 3.97 -3.65 -2.73
CA VAL A 56 5.08 -3.56 -1.76
C VAL A 56 6.40 -4.12 -2.32
N TYR A 57 6.34 -5.04 -3.25
CA TYR A 57 7.52 -5.67 -3.86
C TYR A 57 8.12 -4.84 -4.99
N LEU A 58 7.39 -3.86 -5.54
CA LEU A 58 7.86 -3.03 -6.65
C LEU A 58 9.01 -2.09 -6.29
N THR A 59 9.23 -1.84 -5.00
CA THR A 59 10.33 -1.00 -4.49
C THR A 59 11.50 -1.83 -3.95
N LYS A 60 11.45 -3.16 -4.07
CA LYS A 60 12.54 -4.06 -3.62
C LYS A 60 13.54 -4.24 -4.76
N LYS A 61 14.73 -3.68 -4.58
CA LYS A 61 15.80 -3.67 -5.60
C LYS A 61 16.21 -5.07 -6.05
N GLU A 62 16.09 -6.05 -5.17
CA GLU A 62 16.39 -7.45 -5.45
C GLU A 62 15.46 -8.06 -6.48
N LEU A 63 14.22 -7.54 -6.58
CA LEU A 63 13.19 -8.03 -7.50
C LEU A 63 13.05 -7.14 -8.75
N THR A 64 13.33 -5.85 -8.60
CA THR A 64 13.05 -4.82 -9.60
C THR A 64 14.32 -4.24 -10.21
N SER A 65 15.36 -5.04 -10.42
CA SER A 65 16.57 -4.62 -11.13
C SER A 65 16.20 -3.93 -12.48
N ASN A 66 17.04 -3.79 -13.45
CA ASN A 66 16.68 -3.14 -14.72
C ASN A 66 15.76 -4.00 -15.63
N ASP A 67 15.33 -5.16 -15.15
CA ASP A 67 14.48 -6.07 -15.94
C ASP A 67 13.01 -5.61 -15.90
N LYS A 68 12.28 -5.87 -16.97
CA LYS A 68 10.85 -5.64 -17.03
C LYS A 68 10.12 -6.73 -16.26
N ILE A 69 9.17 -6.34 -15.44
CA ILE A 69 8.36 -7.25 -14.61
C ILE A 69 6.88 -7.02 -14.87
N ALA A 70 6.05 -8.01 -14.59
CA ALA A 70 4.60 -7.87 -14.57
C ALA A 70 4.06 -8.00 -13.15
N ILE A 71 2.94 -7.34 -12.87
CA ILE A 71 2.20 -7.51 -11.63
C ILE A 71 0.73 -7.79 -11.94
N ILE A 72 0.17 -8.81 -11.27
CA ILE A 72 -1.27 -9.06 -11.25
C ILE A 72 -1.86 -8.15 -10.17
N ALA A 73 -2.71 -7.22 -10.60
CA ALA A 73 -3.13 -6.10 -9.78
C ALA A 73 -4.65 -6.06 -9.56
N THR A 74 -5.06 -5.87 -8.31
CA THR A 74 -6.39 -5.43 -7.92
C THR A 74 -6.42 -3.90 -7.82
N TYR A 75 -7.57 -3.31 -7.47
CA TYR A 75 -7.66 -1.88 -7.17
C TYR A 75 -6.55 -1.39 -6.21
N LYS A 76 -6.20 -2.20 -5.20
CA LYS A 76 -5.23 -1.82 -4.16
C LYS A 76 -3.82 -1.64 -4.72
N GLU A 77 -3.40 -2.57 -5.58
CA GLU A 77 -2.11 -2.50 -6.25
C GLU A 77 -2.08 -1.34 -7.22
N VAL A 78 -3.10 -1.19 -8.08
CA VAL A 78 -3.15 -0.11 -9.08
C VAL A 78 -3.08 1.27 -8.40
N ALA A 79 -3.89 1.51 -7.36
CA ALA A 79 -3.85 2.75 -6.60
C ALA A 79 -2.47 3.02 -5.96
N SER A 80 -1.80 1.96 -5.48
CA SER A 80 -0.46 2.07 -4.90
C SER A 80 0.61 2.34 -5.97
N ILE A 81 0.48 1.74 -7.16
CA ILE A 81 1.37 1.96 -8.31
C ILE A 81 1.28 3.41 -8.77
N ILE A 82 0.08 3.96 -8.89
CA ILE A 82 -0.12 5.37 -9.21
C ILE A 82 0.62 6.27 -8.21
N GLN A 83 0.46 6.00 -6.91
CA GLN A 83 1.13 6.78 -5.87
C GLN A 83 2.66 6.62 -5.91
N LEU A 84 3.18 5.40 -6.08
CA LEU A 84 4.61 5.14 -6.20
C LEU A 84 5.22 5.83 -7.42
N ASN A 85 4.47 5.92 -8.52
CA ASN A 85 4.90 6.68 -9.70
C ASN A 85 4.97 8.18 -9.42
N LYS A 86 3.95 8.76 -8.77
CA LYS A 86 3.96 10.18 -8.36
C LYS A 86 5.15 10.51 -7.46
N GLU A 87 5.60 9.53 -6.68
CA GLU A 87 6.76 9.64 -5.79
C GLU A 87 8.09 9.24 -6.47
N ASN A 88 8.11 9.00 -7.78
CA ASN A 88 9.29 8.58 -8.57
C ASN A 88 9.99 7.32 -8.02
N GLN A 89 9.22 6.38 -7.42
CA GLN A 89 9.78 5.16 -6.85
C GLN A 89 9.80 3.99 -7.83
N ILE A 90 9.05 4.08 -8.92
CA ILE A 90 8.98 3.06 -9.97
C ILE A 90 9.14 3.70 -11.34
N LYS A 91 9.66 2.90 -12.29
CA LYS A 91 9.79 3.27 -13.70
C LYS A 91 8.73 2.53 -14.51
N LYS A 92 7.87 3.29 -15.20
CA LYS A 92 6.76 2.74 -15.99
C LYS A 92 7.22 1.76 -17.05
N GLU A 93 8.30 2.08 -17.74
CA GLU A 93 8.87 1.28 -18.82
C GLU A 93 9.27 -0.14 -18.40
N ASN A 94 9.50 -0.34 -17.10
CA ASN A 94 9.88 -1.63 -16.53
C ASN A 94 8.72 -2.40 -15.90
N LEU A 95 7.48 -1.91 -16.04
CA LEU A 95 6.31 -2.49 -15.36
C LEU A 95 5.16 -2.74 -16.33
N ILE A 96 4.64 -3.97 -16.34
CA ILE A 96 3.36 -4.35 -16.95
C ILE A 96 2.35 -4.59 -15.83
N VAL A 97 1.19 -3.96 -15.91
CA VAL A 97 0.11 -4.14 -14.93
C VAL A 97 -1.02 -4.92 -15.56
N LEU A 98 -1.32 -6.09 -15.02
CA LEU A 98 -2.39 -6.98 -15.46
C LEU A 98 -3.54 -6.94 -14.46
N THR A 99 -4.73 -6.61 -14.91
CA THR A 99 -5.96 -6.71 -14.11
C THR A 99 -6.86 -7.80 -14.65
N VAL A 100 -7.70 -8.37 -13.79
CA VAL A 100 -8.65 -9.41 -14.17
C VAL A 100 -10.05 -8.94 -13.77
N ASP A 101 -10.98 -8.97 -14.70
CA ASP A 101 -12.37 -8.64 -14.43
C ASP A 101 -13.15 -9.85 -13.84
N LYS A 102 -14.43 -9.64 -13.51
CA LYS A 102 -15.30 -10.68 -12.93
C LYS A 102 -15.55 -11.85 -13.88
N ASP A 103 -15.41 -11.62 -15.17
CA ASP A 103 -15.60 -12.64 -16.23
C ASP A 103 -14.28 -13.36 -16.56
N GLY A 104 -13.21 -13.03 -15.84
CA GLY A 104 -11.88 -13.63 -16.01
C GLY A 104 -11.12 -13.08 -17.21
N ASN A 105 -11.55 -11.95 -17.82
CA ASN A 105 -10.77 -11.31 -18.87
C ASN A 105 -9.60 -10.55 -18.28
N VAL A 106 -8.46 -10.63 -18.97
CA VAL A 106 -7.24 -9.95 -18.57
C VAL A 106 -7.09 -8.68 -19.36
N THR A 107 -6.86 -7.58 -18.68
CA THR A 107 -6.55 -6.29 -19.28
C THR A 107 -5.16 -5.84 -18.85
N GLU A 108 -4.34 -5.46 -19.82
CA GLU A 108 -3.05 -4.82 -19.59
C GLU A 108 -3.26 -3.30 -19.52
N LEU A 109 -2.90 -2.70 -18.39
CA LEU A 109 -2.93 -1.25 -18.22
C LEU A 109 -1.58 -0.67 -18.64
N SER A 110 -1.56 -0.02 -19.79
CA SER A 110 -0.32 0.43 -20.46
C SER A 110 0.07 1.86 -20.09
N SER A 111 -0.85 2.64 -19.51
CA SER A 111 -0.60 4.03 -19.13
C SER A 111 -1.11 4.36 -17.73
N PHE A 112 -0.61 5.45 -17.14
CA PHE A 112 -1.12 5.89 -15.84
C PHE A 112 -2.54 6.44 -15.94
N GLU A 113 -2.92 7.02 -17.07
CA GLU A 113 -4.28 7.48 -17.36
C GLU A 113 -5.27 6.29 -17.36
N GLU A 114 -4.88 5.15 -17.96
CA GLU A 114 -5.67 3.91 -17.90
C GLU A 114 -5.78 3.37 -16.47
N MET A 115 -4.71 3.45 -15.68
CA MET A 115 -4.71 3.06 -14.27
C MET A 115 -5.62 3.97 -13.43
N GLU A 116 -5.59 5.29 -13.66
CA GLU A 116 -6.47 6.25 -12.97
C GLU A 116 -7.94 6.02 -13.34
N LYS A 117 -8.21 5.78 -14.62
CA LYS A 117 -9.55 5.39 -15.10
C LYS A 117 -10.01 4.10 -14.44
N PHE A 118 -9.17 3.07 -14.44
CA PHE A 118 -9.45 1.80 -13.76
C PHE A 118 -9.79 2.00 -12.28
N CYS A 119 -9.01 2.82 -11.57
CA CYS A 119 -9.29 3.14 -10.16
C CYS A 119 -10.62 3.86 -9.97
N THR A 120 -10.98 4.78 -10.86
CA THR A 120 -12.26 5.50 -10.79
C THR A 120 -13.44 4.55 -10.97
N GLU A 121 -13.36 3.65 -11.95
CA GLU A 121 -14.42 2.69 -12.29
C GLU A 121 -14.54 1.55 -11.26
N ASN A 122 -13.45 1.19 -10.58
CA ASN A 122 -13.38 0.05 -9.66
C ASN A 122 -13.17 0.44 -8.20
N THR A 123 -13.49 1.69 -7.82
CA THR A 123 -13.39 2.15 -6.43
C THR A 123 -14.26 1.26 -5.52
N PRO A 124 -13.66 0.57 -4.52
CA PRO A 124 -14.44 -0.30 -3.65
C PRO A 124 -15.39 0.50 -2.76
N SER A 125 -16.55 -0.05 -2.51
CA SER A 125 -17.51 0.53 -1.55
C SER A 125 -16.85 0.65 -0.17
N PRO A 126 -17.13 1.72 0.58
CA PRO A 126 -16.65 1.87 1.94
C PRO A 126 -17.05 0.69 2.81
N ASN A 127 -16.11 0.15 3.58
CA ASN A 127 -16.40 -0.91 4.53
C ASN A 127 -17.27 -0.35 5.68
N PRO A 128 -18.49 -0.87 5.90
CA PRO A 128 -19.43 -0.34 6.89
C PRO A 128 -18.86 -0.32 8.32
N VAL A 129 -18.09 -1.35 8.69
CA VAL A 129 -17.47 -1.46 10.02
C VAL A 129 -16.43 -0.36 10.23
N VAL A 130 -15.61 -0.13 9.22
CA VAL A 130 -14.59 0.96 9.23
C VAL A 130 -15.25 2.32 9.29
N THR A 131 -16.31 2.52 8.52
CA THR A 131 -17.08 3.78 8.50
C THR A 131 -17.72 4.06 9.86
N ALA A 132 -18.41 3.09 10.44
CA ALA A 132 -19.03 3.23 11.76
C ALA A 132 -18.00 3.51 12.86
N LEU A 133 -16.81 2.91 12.80
CA LEU A 133 -15.76 3.18 13.78
C LEU A 133 -15.17 4.58 13.61
N ILE A 134 -14.99 5.07 12.38
CA ILE A 134 -14.55 6.44 12.12
C ILE A 134 -15.58 7.44 12.68
N GLU A 135 -16.87 7.23 12.39
CA GLU A 135 -17.95 8.07 12.91
C GLU A 135 -18.02 8.08 14.44
N LYS A 136 -17.81 6.92 15.07
CA LYS A 136 -17.73 6.81 16.53
C LYS A 136 -16.57 7.65 17.09
N ILE A 137 -15.38 7.54 16.47
CA ILE A 137 -14.18 8.27 16.88
C ILE A 137 -14.36 9.79 16.68
N ASP A 138 -15.02 10.19 15.58
CA ASP A 138 -15.28 11.61 15.29
C ASP A 138 -16.23 12.28 16.30
N LYS A 139 -17.14 11.50 16.89
CA LYS A 139 -18.06 11.98 17.94
C LYS A 139 -17.43 12.09 19.33
N MET A 140 -16.24 11.49 19.53
CA MET A 140 -15.53 11.56 20.82
C MET A 140 -14.99 12.97 21.07
N SER A 141 -14.98 13.40 22.33
CA SER A 141 -14.22 14.57 22.77
C SER A 141 -12.71 14.36 22.51
N ARG A 142 -11.92 15.40 22.62
CA ARG A 142 -10.47 15.31 22.45
C ARG A 142 -9.85 14.34 23.47
N GLU A 143 -10.31 14.40 24.72
CA GLU A 143 -9.83 13.59 25.85
C GLU A 143 -10.20 12.12 25.66
N GLU A 144 -11.45 11.84 25.26
CA GLU A 144 -11.93 10.48 24.98
C GLU A 144 -11.17 9.86 23.79
N ARG A 145 -10.95 10.63 22.74
CA ARG A 145 -10.22 10.19 21.56
C ARG A 145 -8.76 9.88 21.88
N TRP A 146 -8.13 10.72 22.70
CA TRP A 146 -6.77 10.47 23.19
C TRP A 146 -6.70 9.20 24.03
N ALA A 147 -7.63 9.01 24.97
CA ALA A 147 -7.70 7.82 25.81
C ALA A 147 -7.91 6.55 24.97
N TYR A 148 -8.80 6.60 23.98
CA TYR A 148 -9.02 5.52 23.03
C TYR A 148 -7.73 5.13 22.29
N TRP A 149 -7.08 6.08 21.63
CA TRP A 149 -5.86 5.78 20.87
C TRP A 149 -4.71 5.34 21.76
N LYS A 150 -4.55 5.94 22.93
CA LYS A 150 -3.55 5.52 23.91
C LYS A 150 -3.75 4.05 24.29
N SER A 151 -4.98 3.65 24.59
CA SER A 151 -5.33 2.27 24.94
C SER A 151 -5.08 1.30 23.78
N GLU A 152 -5.44 1.66 22.54
CA GLU A 152 -5.22 0.81 21.38
C GLU A 152 -3.72 0.68 21.05
N LEU A 153 -2.98 1.77 21.04
CA LEU A 153 -1.57 1.78 20.68
C LEU A 153 -0.68 1.14 21.76
N ASP A 154 -1.12 1.14 23.03
CA ASP A 154 -0.37 0.47 24.11
C ASP A 154 -0.29 -1.05 23.91
N LYS A 155 -1.25 -1.65 23.22
CA LYS A 155 -1.21 -3.07 22.85
C LYS A 155 -0.13 -3.41 21.84
N CYS A 156 0.41 -2.43 21.12
CA CYS A 156 1.38 -2.64 20.04
C CYS A 156 2.66 -3.28 20.56
N ILE A 157 3.08 -4.39 19.94
CA ILE A 157 4.34 -5.09 20.24
C ILE A 157 5.51 -4.64 19.38
N ARG A 158 5.31 -3.63 18.53
CA ARG A 158 6.31 -3.09 17.59
C ARG A 158 6.97 -4.14 16.69
N CYS A 159 6.18 -5.09 16.20
CA CYS A 159 6.65 -6.11 15.24
C CYS A 159 6.93 -5.56 13.84
N TYR A 160 6.56 -4.30 13.58
CA TYR A 160 6.72 -3.60 12.28
C TYR A 160 6.03 -4.24 11.07
N ALA A 161 5.18 -5.24 11.26
CA ALA A 161 4.43 -5.89 10.17
C ALA A 161 3.60 -4.88 9.35
N CYS A 162 3.00 -3.89 10.00
CA CYS A 162 2.26 -2.80 9.35
C CYS A 162 3.15 -1.94 8.43
N ARG A 163 4.44 -1.78 8.75
CA ARG A 163 5.42 -1.13 7.88
C ARG A 163 5.79 -2.04 6.71
N ALA A 164 6.12 -3.28 7.00
CA ALA A 164 6.55 -4.25 5.99
C ALA A 164 5.48 -4.52 4.92
N ALA A 165 4.19 -4.47 5.29
CA ALA A 165 3.08 -4.69 4.38
C ALA A 165 2.67 -3.45 3.58
N CYS A 166 3.18 -2.26 3.91
CA CYS A 166 2.77 -1.02 3.26
C CYS A 166 3.65 -0.71 2.05
N PRO A 167 3.11 -0.66 0.82
CA PRO A 167 3.89 -0.35 -0.38
C PRO A 167 4.53 1.04 -0.36
N LEU A 168 3.94 1.96 0.41
CA LEU A 168 4.41 3.34 0.52
C LEU A 168 5.42 3.55 1.67
N CYS A 169 5.71 2.51 2.46
CA CYS A 169 6.78 2.51 3.45
C CYS A 169 8.08 1.91 2.88
N TYR A 170 8.56 2.48 1.78
CA TYR A 170 9.69 1.95 1.00
C TYR A 170 11.08 2.40 1.46
N CYS A 171 11.19 3.26 2.48
CA CYS A 171 12.49 3.69 3.00
C CYS A 171 13.35 2.49 3.41
N ASN A 172 14.58 2.41 2.92
CA ASN A 172 15.53 1.35 3.26
C ASN A 172 15.80 1.31 4.78
N ARG A 173 15.89 2.49 5.39
CA ARG A 173 16.01 2.66 6.84
C ARG A 173 14.93 3.62 7.30
N CYS A 174 14.13 3.19 8.26
CA CYS A 174 13.11 4.05 8.85
C CYS A 174 13.73 4.97 9.90
N ILE A 175 13.25 6.21 10.00
CA ILE A 175 13.71 7.15 11.02
C ILE A 175 13.57 6.60 12.45
N SER A 176 12.58 5.75 12.70
CA SER A 176 12.39 5.07 13.97
C SER A 176 13.39 3.93 14.24
N GLU A 177 14.09 3.47 13.19
CA GLU A 177 15.18 2.46 13.31
C GLU A 177 16.55 3.13 13.37
N VAL A 178 16.71 4.27 12.69
CA VAL A 178 17.95 5.08 12.74
C VAL A 178 17.87 6.02 13.94
N ASN A 179 17.98 5.44 15.10
CA ASN A 179 17.68 6.06 16.38
C ASN A 179 19.00 6.40 17.13
N CYS A 180 19.68 7.45 16.65
CA CYS A 180 20.95 7.90 17.24
C CYS A 180 20.99 9.44 17.31
N PRO A 181 20.99 10.06 18.52
CA PRO A 181 20.84 9.39 19.81
C PRO A 181 19.52 8.67 19.96
N GLN A 182 19.44 7.71 20.86
CA GLN A 182 18.27 6.88 21.06
C GLN A 182 17.11 7.70 21.64
N TRP A 183 16.03 7.84 20.88
CA TRP A 183 14.81 8.56 21.26
C TRP A 183 13.57 7.67 21.30
N LEU A 184 13.60 6.52 20.61
CA LEU A 184 12.64 5.43 20.76
C LEU A 184 13.28 4.29 21.52
N ASP A 185 12.67 3.86 22.62
CA ASP A 185 13.16 2.70 23.35
C ASP A 185 13.19 1.44 22.47
N PRO A 186 14.21 0.59 22.55
CA PRO A 186 14.23 -0.69 21.82
C PRO A 186 13.17 -1.66 22.34
N TRP A 187 12.78 -1.53 23.60
CA TRP A 187 11.69 -2.32 24.21
C TRP A 187 10.33 -1.64 24.06
N LYS A 188 9.29 -2.42 24.28
CA LYS A 188 7.91 -1.92 24.28
C LYS A 188 7.70 -0.98 25.48
N SER A 189 7.20 0.22 25.20
CA SER A 189 6.63 1.15 26.19
C SER A 189 5.45 1.89 25.57
N THR A 190 4.54 2.40 26.39
CA THR A 190 3.37 3.16 25.93
C THR A 190 3.79 4.37 25.09
N LEU A 191 4.79 5.13 25.57
CA LEU A 191 5.27 6.31 24.87
C LEU A 191 5.89 5.96 23.53
N SER A 192 6.80 5.01 23.50
CA SER A 192 7.48 4.57 22.25
C SER A 192 6.50 3.98 21.25
N ASN A 193 5.44 3.31 21.69
CA ASN A 193 4.39 2.80 20.82
C ASN A 193 3.59 3.94 20.18
N ILE A 194 3.24 4.97 20.96
CA ILE A 194 2.55 6.16 20.47
C ILE A 194 3.45 6.90 19.47
N GLU A 195 4.70 7.18 19.82
CA GLU A 195 5.67 7.85 18.93
C GLU A 195 5.88 7.10 17.62
N TRP A 196 6.06 5.79 17.67
CA TRP A 196 6.16 4.96 16.47
C TRP A 196 4.97 5.14 15.54
N GLN A 197 3.75 5.02 16.06
CA GLN A 197 2.55 5.09 15.26
C GLN A 197 2.25 6.51 14.76
N ILE A 198 2.51 7.54 15.58
CA ILE A 198 2.37 8.93 15.15
C ILE A 198 3.33 9.23 14.00
N ASN A 199 4.63 8.90 14.14
CA ASN A 199 5.61 9.10 13.07
C ASN A 199 5.17 8.40 11.79
N ARG A 200 4.74 7.14 11.87
CA ARG A 200 4.28 6.39 10.72
C ARG A 200 3.06 7.04 10.06
N VAL A 201 2.08 7.46 10.83
CA VAL A 201 0.87 8.10 10.32
C VAL A 201 1.19 9.44 9.66
N MET A 202 2.07 10.24 10.26
CA MET A 202 2.54 11.51 9.68
C MET A 202 3.25 11.31 8.35
N HIS A 203 4.11 10.29 8.23
CA HIS A 203 4.76 9.95 6.96
C HIS A 203 3.79 9.42 5.90
N MET A 204 2.62 8.93 6.30
CA MET A 204 1.58 8.46 5.38
C MET A 204 0.52 9.53 5.08
N SER A 205 0.60 10.70 5.70
CA SER A 205 -0.33 11.81 5.50
C SER A 205 -0.35 12.24 4.02
N GLY A 206 -1.52 12.32 3.43
CA GLY A 206 -1.72 12.63 2.01
C GLY A 206 -1.28 11.56 1.01
N ARG A 207 -0.53 10.54 1.43
CA ARG A 207 0.02 9.48 0.56
C ARG A 207 -0.77 8.17 0.62
N CYS A 208 -1.42 7.90 1.75
CA CYS A 208 -2.12 6.63 1.98
C CYS A 208 -3.27 6.41 0.99
N THR A 209 -3.21 5.32 0.24
CA THR A 209 -4.25 4.89 -0.71
C THR A 209 -5.44 4.18 -0.06
N GLY A 210 -5.39 3.92 1.24
CA GLY A 210 -6.46 3.25 1.96
C GLY A 210 -6.56 1.73 1.71
N CYS A 211 -5.52 1.10 1.18
CA CYS A 211 -5.52 -0.32 0.79
C CYS A 211 -5.75 -1.32 1.94
N GLY A 212 -5.62 -0.90 3.21
CA GLY A 212 -5.85 -1.74 4.37
C GLY A 212 -4.75 -2.76 4.70
N ALA A 213 -3.69 -2.88 3.89
CA ALA A 213 -2.64 -3.89 4.09
C ALA A 213 -1.99 -3.84 5.48
N CYS A 214 -1.81 -2.65 6.04
CA CYS A 214 -1.24 -2.48 7.38
C CYS A 214 -2.16 -3.01 8.50
N ALA A 215 -3.47 -2.88 8.35
CA ALA A 215 -4.44 -3.43 9.31
C ALA A 215 -4.46 -4.96 9.23
N MET A 216 -4.52 -5.52 8.01
CA MET A 216 -4.50 -6.98 7.81
C MET A 216 -3.21 -7.65 8.27
N ALA A 217 -2.08 -6.94 8.23
CA ALA A 217 -0.80 -7.48 8.68
C ALA A 217 -0.60 -7.39 10.20
N CYS A 218 -1.47 -6.69 10.92
CA CYS A 218 -1.33 -6.54 12.37
C CYS A 218 -1.77 -7.82 13.10
N PRO A 219 -0.88 -8.52 13.83
CA PRO A 219 -1.25 -9.75 14.53
C PRO A 219 -2.15 -9.51 15.75
N LEU A 220 -2.38 -8.25 16.10
CA LEU A 220 -3.19 -7.84 17.25
C LEU A 220 -4.44 -7.06 16.82
N ASP A 221 -4.76 -7.06 15.53
CA ASP A 221 -5.93 -6.39 14.95
C ASP A 221 -6.09 -4.91 15.37
N LEU A 222 -4.95 -4.21 15.55
CA LEU A 222 -4.99 -2.80 15.93
C LEU A 222 -5.57 -1.95 14.81
N PRO A 223 -6.39 -0.93 15.12
CA PRO A 223 -7.07 -0.10 14.13
C PRO A 223 -6.17 0.95 13.46
N ILE A 224 -4.89 0.61 13.23
CA ILE A 224 -3.89 1.53 12.64
C ILE A 224 -4.22 1.97 11.21
N GLY A 225 -4.87 1.11 10.44
CA GLY A 225 -5.36 1.46 9.10
C GLY A 225 -6.40 2.58 9.13
N ILE A 226 -7.23 2.62 10.18
CA ILE A 226 -8.23 3.68 10.39
C ILE A 226 -7.55 5.00 10.71
N LEU A 227 -6.56 4.99 11.60
CA LEU A 227 -5.81 6.20 11.95
C LEU A 227 -5.12 6.80 10.71
N THR A 228 -4.49 5.98 9.89
CA THR A 228 -3.83 6.42 8.65
C THR A 228 -4.84 6.93 7.61
N LYS A 229 -5.96 6.22 7.43
CA LYS A 229 -7.03 6.61 6.52
C LYS A 229 -7.68 7.93 6.95
N LYS A 230 -7.99 8.08 8.23
CA LYS A 230 -8.57 9.32 8.79
C LYS A 230 -7.66 10.51 8.53
N MET A 231 -6.37 10.39 8.84
CA MET A 231 -5.38 11.45 8.59
C MET A 231 -5.34 11.81 7.09
N SER A 232 -5.31 10.83 6.20
CA SER A 232 -5.31 11.08 4.77
C SER A 232 -6.59 11.80 4.31
N THR A 233 -7.75 11.42 4.87
CA THR A 233 -9.03 12.07 4.55
C THR A 233 -9.06 13.51 5.06
N ASP A 234 -8.56 13.77 6.25
CA ASP A 234 -8.53 15.12 6.83
C ASP A 234 -7.59 16.05 6.05
N ILE A 235 -6.44 15.55 5.62
CA ILE A 235 -5.51 16.30 4.75
C ILE A 235 -6.18 16.68 3.42
N LYS A 236 -6.87 15.72 2.78
CA LYS A 236 -7.60 16.01 1.53
C LYS A 236 -8.69 17.05 1.73
N LYS A 237 -9.40 17.03 2.86
CA LYS A 237 -10.41 18.04 3.18
C LYS A 237 -9.80 19.42 3.41
N MET A 238 -8.62 19.50 4.03
CA MET A 238 -7.96 20.76 4.37
C MET A 238 -7.23 21.40 3.20
N LEU A 239 -6.56 20.59 2.36
CA LEU A 239 -5.66 21.05 1.31
C LEU A 239 -6.21 20.83 -0.10
N GLY A 240 -7.36 20.18 -0.22
CA GLY A 240 -7.91 19.75 -1.50
C GLY A 240 -7.25 18.47 -2.02
N GLU A 241 -7.77 17.98 -3.13
CA GLU A 241 -7.13 16.92 -3.92
C GLU A 241 -6.23 17.62 -4.94
N GLY A 242 -4.91 17.38 -4.86
CA GLY A 242 -3.98 17.85 -5.87
C GLY A 242 -4.32 17.30 -7.26
N GLU A 243 -3.82 17.91 -8.31
CA GLU A 243 -3.97 17.41 -9.68
C GLU A 243 -3.52 15.95 -9.72
N GLY A 244 -4.41 15.05 -10.17
CA GLY A 244 -4.20 13.60 -10.19
C GLY A 244 -4.52 12.86 -8.89
N GLY A 245 -5.34 13.42 -8.00
CA GLY A 245 -6.09 12.72 -6.94
C GLY A 245 -5.40 12.51 -5.60
N ASN A 246 -4.13 12.21 -5.47
CA ASN A 246 -3.45 12.05 -4.20
C ASN A 246 -2.45 13.18 -3.96
N VAL A 247 -2.63 13.91 -2.88
CA VAL A 247 -1.69 14.95 -2.45
C VAL A 247 -0.39 14.30 -2.02
N LEU A 248 0.71 14.69 -2.66
CA LEU A 248 2.05 14.15 -2.34
C LEU A 248 2.56 14.64 -1.02
N ALA A 249 2.26 15.56 -0.45
CA ALA A 249 2.62 16.18 0.80
C ALA A 249 2.11 17.63 0.78
N THR A 250 2.35 18.32 1.84
CA THR A 250 2.12 19.76 1.93
C THR A 250 3.12 20.57 1.10
N PHE A 251 3.95 19.92 0.29
CA PHE A 251 4.94 20.58 -0.58
C PHE A 251 4.35 20.83 -1.96
N ASN A 252 4.30 22.08 -2.36
CA ASN A 252 4.04 22.50 -3.73
C ASN A 252 5.37 22.96 -4.33
N PRO A 253 5.81 22.44 -5.49
CA PRO A 253 7.06 22.87 -6.13
C PRO A 253 7.15 24.37 -6.40
N ASN A 254 6.02 25.06 -6.43
CA ASN A 254 5.95 26.51 -6.64
C ASN A 254 5.92 27.32 -5.34
N ASP A 255 5.88 26.63 -4.17
CA ASP A 255 5.94 27.32 -2.90
C ASP A 255 7.34 27.91 -2.71
N LYS A 256 7.39 29.18 -2.29
CA LYS A 256 8.66 29.80 -1.91
C LYS A 256 9.14 29.17 -0.61
N GLU A 257 10.33 28.61 -0.62
CA GLU A 257 11.01 28.04 0.56
C GLU A 257 11.45 29.17 1.50
N ASN A 258 10.49 29.87 2.11
CA ASN A 258 10.78 31.02 2.99
C ASN A 258 11.02 30.64 4.45
N PHE A 259 10.99 29.36 4.79
CA PHE A 259 11.10 28.87 6.17
C PHE A 259 12.45 28.23 6.50
N ILE A 260 13.33 28.13 5.53
CA ILE A 260 14.72 27.71 5.72
C ILE A 260 15.60 28.95 5.63
N HIS A 261 15.75 29.65 6.75
CA HIS A 261 16.76 30.69 6.93
C HIS A 261 17.63 30.34 8.13
#